data_e98294f86d078e6ee62e488d0f4229d4
#
_entry.id   e98294f86d078e6ee62e488d0f4229d4
#
_cell.length_a   1.000
_cell.length_b   1.000
_cell.length_c   1.000
_cell.angle_alpha   90.00
_cell.angle_beta   90.00
_cell.angle_gamma   90.00
#
_symmetry.space_group_name_H-M   'P 1'
#
loop_
_entity.id
_entity.type
_entity.pdbx_description
1 polymer ?
#
loop_
_entity_poly.entity_id
_entity_poly.type
_entity_poly.pdbx_seq_one_letter_code
_entity_poly.pdbx_strand_id
1 'polypeptide(L)'
;APPPAPLALPPALDPLAPPPPDPLAPPPPDPLAVPVAAGPVAGQDPTPFVGPPPFRPPTFNPVDGAMVGVAKPIVINFAVPIADRAMAESAIHISSIPPVPGKFYWMSPTQVRWRPFEFWPANTAVNIDAAGTKSSFRTGDSLVATADDATHQMTITRNGVVQKTFPMSMGMVSGGHQTPNGTYYVLEKFATVVMDSSTYGVPVNSAQGYKLTVSDAVRIDNSGNFVHSAPWSVADQGKRNVTHGCINLSPANAKWFYDNFGSGDPVVVKNSVGTYNKNDGAQDWQI
;
A
#
# COMPACT_ATOMS: atom_id res chain seq x y z
N ALA A 1 1.74 -5.21 -80.95
CA ALA A 1 1.43 -5.92 -79.72
C ALA A 1 0.33 -5.13 -79.00
N PRO A 2 -0.77 -5.75 -78.55
CA PRO A 2 -1.82 -5.05 -77.80
C PRO A 2 -1.29 -4.71 -76.39
N PRO A 3 -1.80 -3.61 -75.80
CA PRO A 3 -1.41 -3.18 -74.44
C PRO A 3 -1.86 -4.23 -73.41
N PRO A 4 -1.11 -4.40 -72.30
CA PRO A 4 -1.49 -5.34 -71.24
C PRO A 4 -2.81 -4.91 -70.61
N ALA A 5 -3.66 -5.90 -70.28
CA ALA A 5 -4.92 -5.69 -69.56
C ALA A 5 -4.70 -5.07 -68.16
N PRO A 6 -5.57 -4.19 -67.71
CA PRO A 6 -5.45 -3.62 -66.37
C PRO A 6 -5.61 -4.71 -65.32
N LEU A 7 -4.73 -4.67 -64.30
CA LEU A 7 -4.81 -5.52 -63.11
C LEU A 7 -6.11 -5.25 -62.37
N ALA A 8 -6.90 -6.28 -62.14
CA ALA A 8 -8.13 -6.19 -61.37
C ALA A 8 -7.80 -5.76 -59.94
N LEU A 9 -8.47 -4.73 -59.41
CA LEU A 9 -8.40 -4.33 -58.02
C LEU A 9 -8.94 -5.46 -57.12
N PRO A 10 -8.34 -5.72 -55.98
CA PRO A 10 -8.88 -6.68 -55.04
C PRO A 10 -10.27 -6.24 -54.58
N PRO A 11 -11.20 -7.17 -54.30
CA PRO A 11 -12.53 -6.86 -53.84
C PRO A 11 -12.48 -6.00 -52.55
N ALA A 12 -13.33 -5.01 -52.49
CA ALA A 12 -13.50 -4.17 -51.32
C ALA A 12 -13.91 -5.05 -50.11
N LEU A 13 -13.22 -4.89 -48.99
CA LEU A 13 -13.57 -5.57 -47.76
C LEU A 13 -14.97 -5.14 -47.32
N ASP A 14 -15.80 -6.11 -46.97
CA ASP A 14 -17.13 -5.90 -46.40
C ASP A 14 -16.98 -5.17 -45.06
N PRO A 15 -17.53 -3.94 -44.88
CA PRO A 15 -17.38 -3.20 -43.61
C PRO A 15 -18.09 -3.85 -42.42
N LEU A 16 -18.85 -4.92 -42.63
CA LEU A 16 -19.55 -5.66 -41.59
C LEU A 16 -18.88 -7.01 -41.27
N ALA A 17 -17.81 -7.39 -41.97
CA ALA A 17 -17.08 -8.62 -41.69
C ALA A 17 -16.20 -8.41 -40.45
N PRO A 18 -16.19 -9.36 -39.48
CA PRO A 18 -15.27 -9.31 -38.35
C PRO A 18 -13.82 -9.34 -38.85
N PRO A 19 -12.90 -8.61 -38.20
CA PRO A 19 -11.50 -8.62 -38.60
C PRO A 19 -10.94 -10.05 -38.51
N PRO A 20 -9.99 -10.40 -39.40
CA PRO A 20 -9.33 -11.72 -39.30
C PRO A 20 -8.64 -11.86 -37.94
N PRO A 21 -8.58 -13.06 -37.35
CA PRO A 21 -7.93 -13.29 -36.07
C PRO A 21 -6.46 -12.90 -36.17
N ASP A 22 -5.99 -12.22 -35.10
CA ASP A 22 -4.58 -11.85 -34.95
C ASP A 22 -3.73 -13.14 -34.89
N PRO A 23 -2.77 -13.33 -35.78
CA PRO A 23 -1.93 -14.53 -35.77
C PRO A 23 -1.03 -14.65 -34.53
N LEU A 24 -0.92 -13.60 -33.71
CA LEU A 24 -0.19 -13.59 -32.42
C LEU A 24 -1.12 -13.69 -31.21
N ALA A 25 -2.44 -13.73 -31.42
CA ALA A 25 -3.37 -13.91 -30.30
C ALA A 25 -3.25 -15.33 -29.75
N PRO A 26 -3.20 -15.50 -28.42
CA PRO A 26 -3.24 -16.82 -27.80
C PRO A 26 -4.54 -17.54 -28.24
N PRO A 27 -4.49 -18.86 -28.44
CA PRO A 27 -5.67 -19.64 -28.82
C PRO A 27 -6.77 -19.44 -27.77
N PRO A 28 -8.05 -19.40 -28.17
CA PRO A 28 -9.15 -19.33 -27.22
C PRO A 28 -9.06 -20.53 -26.26
N PRO A 29 -9.45 -20.35 -25.00
CA PRO A 29 -9.44 -21.43 -24.03
C PRO A 29 -10.31 -22.59 -24.52
N ASP A 30 -9.80 -23.78 -24.39
CA ASP A 30 -10.51 -25.01 -24.71
C ASP A 30 -11.80 -25.08 -23.85
N PRO A 31 -13.00 -25.11 -24.44
CA PRO A 31 -14.25 -25.20 -23.70
C PRO A 31 -14.40 -26.52 -22.92
N LEU A 32 -13.54 -27.49 -23.15
CA LEU A 32 -13.47 -28.77 -22.42
C LEU A 32 -12.30 -28.83 -21.42
N ALA A 33 -11.52 -27.74 -21.27
CA ALA A 33 -10.49 -27.66 -20.27
C ALA A 33 -11.15 -27.71 -18.88
N VAL A 34 -10.97 -28.85 -18.20
CA VAL A 34 -11.33 -28.98 -16.79
C VAL A 34 -10.46 -27.95 -16.03
N PRO A 35 -11.05 -27.08 -15.20
CA PRO A 35 -10.25 -26.17 -14.40
C PRO A 35 -9.27 -27.00 -13.58
N VAL A 36 -7.97 -26.86 -13.87
CA VAL A 36 -6.95 -27.42 -13.00
C VAL A 36 -7.12 -26.68 -11.68
N ALA A 37 -7.49 -27.39 -10.63
CA ALA A 37 -7.59 -26.81 -9.30
C ALA A 37 -6.26 -26.13 -9.01
N ALA A 38 -6.27 -24.84 -8.79
CA ALA A 38 -5.07 -24.12 -8.40
C ALA A 38 -4.50 -24.80 -7.15
N GLY A 39 -3.22 -25.14 -7.18
CA GLY A 39 -2.55 -25.73 -6.04
C GLY A 39 -2.60 -24.80 -4.80
N PRO A 40 -2.20 -25.30 -3.61
CA PRO A 40 -2.22 -24.49 -2.40
C PRO A 40 -1.38 -23.22 -2.57
N VAL A 41 -1.93 -22.08 -2.18
CA VAL A 41 -1.23 -20.79 -2.21
C VAL A 41 -0.49 -20.61 -0.88
N ALA A 42 0.78 -20.27 -0.95
CA ALA A 42 1.63 -20.14 0.23
C ALA A 42 1.04 -19.16 1.26
N GLY A 43 0.96 -19.61 2.52
CA GLY A 43 0.44 -18.81 3.63
C GLY A 43 -1.08 -18.69 3.70
N GLN A 44 -1.81 -19.32 2.78
CA GLN A 44 -3.27 -19.34 2.78
C GLN A 44 -3.82 -20.68 3.26
N ASP A 45 -4.85 -20.62 4.09
CA ASP A 45 -5.63 -21.77 4.54
C ASP A 45 -7.10 -21.39 4.63
N PRO A 46 -7.95 -21.75 3.65
CA PRO A 46 -9.37 -21.43 3.67
C PRO A 46 -10.20 -22.39 4.53
N THR A 47 -9.58 -23.42 5.15
CA THR A 47 -10.33 -24.40 5.96
C THR A 47 -10.67 -23.81 7.33
N PRO A 48 -11.85 -24.13 7.88
CA PRO A 48 -12.18 -23.75 9.24
C PRO A 48 -11.24 -24.39 10.26
N PHE A 49 -10.89 -23.66 11.31
CA PHE A 49 -10.16 -24.23 12.43
C PHE A 49 -11.01 -25.28 13.16
N VAL A 50 -10.39 -26.40 13.52
CA VAL A 50 -11.03 -27.51 14.24
C VAL A 50 -10.19 -27.86 15.46
N GLY A 51 -10.86 -28.06 16.59
CA GLY A 51 -10.24 -28.49 17.84
C GLY A 51 -10.26 -27.40 18.91
N PRO A 52 -9.66 -27.68 20.08
CA PRO A 52 -9.59 -26.72 21.17
C PRO A 52 -8.64 -25.57 20.82
N PRO A 53 -9.01 -24.31 21.10
CA PRO A 53 -8.12 -23.18 20.85
C PRO A 53 -6.85 -23.26 21.71
N PRO A 54 -5.64 -23.12 21.13
CA PRO A 54 -4.40 -23.16 21.88
C PRO A 54 -4.05 -21.83 22.57
N PHE A 55 -4.81 -20.77 22.32
CA PHE A 55 -4.67 -19.45 22.93
C PHE A 55 -6.07 -18.83 23.16
N ARG A 56 -6.10 -17.84 24.04
CA ARG A 56 -7.30 -17.02 24.26
C ARG A 56 -7.65 -16.23 23.00
N PRO A 57 -8.96 -15.88 22.78
CA PRO A 57 -9.37 -15.08 21.63
C PRO A 57 -8.51 -13.82 21.47
N PRO A 58 -7.82 -13.67 20.34
CA PRO A 58 -7.02 -12.47 20.06
C PRO A 58 -7.89 -11.32 19.55
N THR A 59 -7.29 -10.12 19.46
CA THR A 59 -7.87 -8.97 18.76
C THR A 59 -7.17 -8.75 17.44
N PHE A 60 -7.87 -8.07 16.53
CA PHE A 60 -7.40 -7.85 15.15
C PHE A 60 -7.36 -6.37 14.79
N ASN A 61 -6.34 -6.01 14.00
CA ASN A 61 -6.29 -4.78 13.23
C ASN A 61 -5.91 -5.15 11.78
N PRO A 62 -6.72 -4.83 10.76
CA PRO A 62 -7.95 -4.03 10.82
C PRO A 62 -9.08 -4.75 11.60
N VAL A 63 -10.03 -3.95 12.10
CA VAL A 63 -11.20 -4.48 12.80
C VAL A 63 -12.16 -5.18 11.84
N ASP A 64 -12.99 -6.06 12.38
CA ASP A 64 -14.00 -6.77 11.60
C ASP A 64 -14.89 -5.81 10.79
N GLY A 65 -15.10 -6.14 9.52
CA GLY A 65 -15.91 -5.35 8.59
C GLY A 65 -15.22 -4.10 8.02
N ALA A 66 -13.97 -3.84 8.37
CA ALA A 66 -13.24 -2.66 7.84
C ALA A 66 -13.03 -2.73 6.33
N MET A 67 -12.93 -1.55 5.71
CA MET A 67 -12.35 -1.37 4.37
C MET A 67 -11.03 -0.62 4.52
N VAL A 68 -9.96 -1.16 3.94
CA VAL A 68 -8.59 -0.65 4.10
C VAL A 68 -7.86 -0.58 2.77
N GLY A 69 -6.70 0.10 2.77
CA GLY A 69 -5.81 0.15 1.61
C GLY A 69 -5.05 -1.15 1.38
N VAL A 70 -4.49 -1.28 0.18
CA VAL A 70 -3.87 -2.53 -0.29
C VAL A 70 -2.54 -2.88 0.38
N ALA A 71 -1.95 -1.97 1.17
CA ALA A 71 -0.75 -2.25 1.95
C ALA A 71 -1.04 -2.61 3.42
N LYS A 72 -2.30 -2.70 3.82
CA LYS A 72 -2.65 -3.02 5.21
C LYS A 72 -2.29 -4.46 5.57
N PRO A 73 -1.38 -4.71 6.53
CA PRO A 73 -1.15 -6.04 7.05
C PRO A 73 -2.28 -6.47 7.98
N ILE A 74 -2.36 -7.76 8.23
CA ILE A 74 -3.17 -8.31 9.33
C ILE A 74 -2.33 -8.24 10.60
N VAL A 75 -2.85 -7.59 11.63
CA VAL A 75 -2.20 -7.51 12.96
C VAL A 75 -3.06 -8.31 13.94
N ILE A 76 -2.46 -9.29 14.60
CA ILE A 76 -3.13 -10.17 15.57
C ILE A 76 -2.45 -9.99 16.92
N ASN A 77 -3.20 -9.51 17.91
CA ASN A 77 -2.72 -9.25 19.25
C ASN A 77 -3.23 -10.30 20.23
N PHE A 78 -2.31 -10.94 20.95
CA PHE A 78 -2.62 -11.92 21.99
C PHE A 78 -2.60 -11.26 23.38
N ALA A 79 -3.48 -11.71 24.24
CA ALA A 79 -3.52 -11.24 25.63
C ALA A 79 -2.31 -11.72 26.47
N VAL A 80 -1.70 -12.84 26.06
CA VAL A 80 -0.59 -13.49 26.76
C VAL A 80 0.54 -13.79 25.75
N PRO A 81 1.81 -13.66 26.12
CA PRO A 81 2.92 -14.04 25.25
C PRO A 81 2.82 -15.48 24.73
N ILE A 82 3.11 -15.68 23.46
CA ILE A 82 3.10 -16.98 22.79
C ILE A 82 4.51 -17.59 22.84
N ALA A 83 4.64 -18.72 23.53
CA ALA A 83 5.90 -19.44 23.61
C ALA A 83 6.19 -20.27 22.36
N ASP A 84 5.17 -20.95 21.82
CA ASP A 84 5.27 -21.77 20.61
C ASP A 84 4.64 -21.01 19.43
N ARG A 85 5.46 -20.28 18.71
CA ARG A 85 5.02 -19.47 17.54
C ARG A 85 4.54 -20.32 16.39
N ALA A 86 5.18 -21.44 16.12
CA ALA A 86 4.80 -22.36 15.05
C ALA A 86 3.40 -22.95 15.29
N MET A 87 3.10 -23.31 16.53
CA MET A 87 1.78 -23.78 16.93
C MET A 87 0.71 -22.69 16.71
N ALA A 88 1.01 -21.44 17.13
CA ALA A 88 0.07 -20.33 16.94
C ALA A 88 -0.19 -20.07 15.45
N GLU A 89 0.86 -20.01 14.63
CA GLU A 89 0.72 -19.82 13.18
C GLU A 89 -0.13 -20.92 12.54
N SER A 90 0.06 -22.18 12.94
CA SER A 90 -0.74 -23.30 12.41
C SER A 90 -2.22 -23.24 12.81
N ALA A 91 -2.55 -22.58 13.91
CA ALA A 91 -3.93 -22.39 14.38
C ALA A 91 -4.60 -21.13 13.83
N ILE A 92 -3.89 -20.32 13.05
CA ILE A 92 -4.40 -19.11 12.42
C ILE A 92 -4.53 -19.35 10.92
N HIS A 93 -5.75 -19.44 10.45
CA HIS A 93 -6.08 -19.68 9.06
C HIS A 93 -6.44 -18.35 8.38
N ILE A 94 -5.58 -17.93 7.44
CA ILE A 94 -5.78 -16.71 6.63
C ILE A 94 -6.18 -17.15 5.24
N SER A 95 -7.24 -16.55 4.71
CA SER A 95 -7.66 -16.76 3.32
C SER A 95 -8.13 -15.45 2.69
N SER A 96 -8.03 -15.37 1.37
CA SER A 96 -8.51 -14.22 0.62
C SER A 96 -9.10 -14.61 -0.73
N ILE A 97 -9.92 -13.73 -1.27
CA ILE A 97 -10.50 -13.85 -2.62
C ILE A 97 -10.19 -12.53 -3.35
N PRO A 98 -9.30 -12.56 -4.37
CA PRO A 98 -8.51 -13.71 -4.85
C PRO A 98 -7.46 -14.16 -3.82
N PRO A 99 -7.08 -15.44 -3.82
CA PRO A 99 -6.02 -15.92 -2.95
C PRO A 99 -4.66 -15.40 -3.42
N VAL A 100 -3.84 -14.92 -2.48
CA VAL A 100 -2.49 -14.40 -2.76
C VAL A 100 -1.50 -14.99 -1.76
N PRO A 101 -0.23 -15.25 -2.18
CA PRO A 101 0.78 -15.77 -1.28
C PRO A 101 1.19 -14.71 -0.26
N GLY A 102 1.46 -15.16 0.95
CA GLY A 102 1.89 -14.30 2.04
C GLY A 102 2.58 -15.07 3.16
N LYS A 103 2.90 -14.37 4.24
CA LYS A 103 3.66 -14.93 5.35
C LYS A 103 3.27 -14.32 6.68
N PHE A 104 3.45 -15.12 7.75
CA PHE A 104 3.50 -14.62 9.13
C PHE A 104 4.86 -14.01 9.46
N TYR A 105 4.88 -13.05 10.34
CA TYR A 105 6.06 -12.51 10.98
C TYR A 105 5.68 -11.93 12.35
N TRP A 106 6.59 -12.05 13.34
CA TRP A 106 6.35 -11.65 14.70
C TRP A 106 7.00 -10.31 15.01
N MET A 107 6.22 -9.38 15.56
CA MET A 107 6.71 -8.08 15.99
C MET A 107 7.07 -8.08 17.49
N SER A 108 6.43 -8.95 18.25
CA SER A 108 6.67 -9.16 19.68
C SER A 108 6.14 -10.55 20.11
N PRO A 109 6.40 -11.01 21.34
CA PRO A 109 5.80 -12.25 21.85
C PRO A 109 4.27 -12.24 21.90
N THR A 110 3.64 -11.07 21.86
CA THR A 110 2.18 -10.90 21.91
C THR A 110 1.58 -10.42 20.60
N GLN A 111 2.37 -10.25 19.54
CA GLN A 111 1.85 -9.76 18.26
C GLN A 111 2.46 -10.50 17.08
N VAL A 112 1.62 -11.19 16.33
CA VAL A 112 1.94 -11.73 15.02
C VAL A 112 1.22 -10.93 13.96
N ARG A 113 1.88 -10.76 12.82
CA ARG A 113 1.30 -10.16 11.63
C ARG A 113 1.35 -11.13 10.47
N TRP A 114 0.48 -10.88 9.50
CA TRP A 114 0.48 -11.57 8.21
C TRP A 114 0.32 -10.54 7.10
N ARG A 115 1.12 -10.65 6.06
CA ARG A 115 0.94 -9.84 4.86
C ARG A 115 1.16 -10.65 3.60
N PRO A 116 0.54 -10.27 2.47
CA PRO A 116 0.91 -10.82 1.18
C PRO A 116 2.36 -10.42 0.84
N PHE A 117 3.00 -11.13 -0.07
CA PHE A 117 4.35 -10.77 -0.54
C PHE A 117 4.35 -9.46 -1.33
N GLU A 118 3.29 -9.21 -2.09
CA GLU A 118 3.01 -7.95 -2.75
C GLU A 118 1.73 -7.33 -2.17
N PHE A 119 1.41 -6.09 -2.52
CA PHE A 119 0.17 -5.48 -2.06
C PHE A 119 -1.04 -6.36 -2.38
N TRP A 120 -2.04 -6.32 -1.51
CA TRP A 120 -3.32 -6.93 -1.82
C TRP A 120 -3.83 -6.44 -3.19
N PRO A 121 -4.43 -7.29 -4.00
CA PRO A 121 -5.19 -6.82 -5.15
C PRO A 121 -6.33 -5.90 -4.70
N ALA A 122 -6.74 -4.98 -5.58
CA ALA A 122 -7.91 -4.16 -5.33
C ALA A 122 -9.16 -5.00 -5.06
N ASN A 123 -10.01 -4.54 -4.16
CA ASN A 123 -11.31 -5.16 -3.84
C ASN A 123 -11.21 -6.63 -3.38
N THR A 124 -10.17 -6.96 -2.65
CA THR A 124 -9.93 -8.29 -2.08
C THR A 124 -10.75 -8.48 -0.80
N ALA A 125 -11.43 -9.61 -0.68
CA ALA A 125 -12.03 -10.04 0.57
C ALA A 125 -11.04 -10.89 1.36
N VAL A 126 -10.79 -10.56 2.63
CA VAL A 126 -9.84 -11.25 3.51
C VAL A 126 -10.58 -11.82 4.70
N ASN A 127 -10.33 -13.11 5.00
CA ASN A 127 -10.92 -13.82 6.12
C ASN A 127 -9.82 -14.32 7.06
N ILE A 128 -10.08 -14.20 8.35
CA ILE A 128 -9.21 -14.66 9.44
C ILE A 128 -10.01 -15.63 10.30
N ASP A 129 -9.44 -16.80 10.56
CA ASP A 129 -9.93 -17.74 11.57
C ASP A 129 -8.76 -18.05 12.52
N ALA A 130 -8.68 -17.32 13.61
CA ALA A 130 -7.65 -17.50 14.62
C ALA A 130 -8.16 -18.43 15.71
N ALA A 131 -7.96 -19.74 15.52
CA ALA A 131 -8.40 -20.79 16.42
C ALA A 131 -9.89 -20.66 16.81
N GLY A 132 -10.75 -20.37 15.84
CA GLY A 132 -12.18 -20.21 16.02
C GLY A 132 -12.66 -18.77 16.27
N THR A 133 -11.76 -17.82 16.55
CA THR A 133 -12.08 -16.39 16.59
C THR A 133 -11.98 -15.82 15.19
N LYS A 134 -13.10 -15.39 14.62
CA LYS A 134 -13.21 -14.99 13.22
C LYS A 134 -13.27 -13.48 13.06
N SER A 135 -12.68 -13.00 11.99
CA SER A 135 -12.75 -11.62 11.53
C SER A 135 -12.61 -11.57 10.01
N SER A 136 -13.11 -10.52 9.40
CA SER A 136 -12.97 -10.30 7.96
C SER A 136 -12.86 -8.81 7.66
N PHE A 137 -12.22 -8.48 6.56
CA PHE A 137 -12.15 -7.13 6.03
C PHE A 137 -12.01 -7.15 4.51
N ARG A 138 -12.07 -6.00 3.89
CA ARG A 138 -11.91 -5.84 2.44
C ARG A 138 -10.88 -4.77 2.16
N THR A 139 -10.16 -4.93 1.05
CA THR A 139 -9.40 -3.83 0.46
C THR A 139 -10.28 -3.02 -0.49
N GLY A 140 -10.00 -1.73 -0.60
CA GLY A 140 -10.59 -0.87 -1.62
C GLY A 140 -9.81 -0.91 -2.93
N ASP A 141 -9.87 0.19 -3.68
CA ASP A 141 -9.03 0.38 -4.86
C ASP A 141 -7.55 0.30 -4.50
N SER A 142 -6.72 -0.11 -5.46
CA SER A 142 -5.26 0.00 -5.33
C SER A 142 -4.84 1.45 -5.53
N LEU A 143 -4.88 2.24 -4.46
CA LEU A 143 -4.51 3.65 -4.43
C LEU A 143 -3.12 3.80 -3.86
N VAL A 144 -2.15 4.17 -4.71
CA VAL A 144 -0.73 4.21 -4.36
C VAL A 144 -0.16 5.59 -4.60
N ALA A 145 0.52 6.15 -3.60
CA ALA A 145 1.34 7.34 -3.75
C ALA A 145 2.81 6.95 -3.88
N THR A 146 3.48 7.44 -4.92
CA THR A 146 4.92 7.28 -5.12
C THR A 146 5.60 8.63 -5.03
N ALA A 147 6.35 8.84 -3.96
CA ALA A 147 7.14 10.04 -3.71
C ALA A 147 8.56 9.84 -4.27
N ASP A 148 8.86 10.48 -5.38
CA ASP A 148 10.15 10.37 -6.06
C ASP A 148 11.03 11.57 -5.72
N ASP A 149 12.08 11.33 -4.91
CA ASP A 149 12.99 12.38 -4.48
C ASP A 149 13.85 12.96 -5.61
N ALA A 150 14.08 12.18 -6.67
CA ALA A 150 14.85 12.67 -7.82
C ALA A 150 14.10 13.76 -8.61
N THR A 151 12.78 13.73 -8.62
CA THR A 151 11.92 14.67 -9.35
C THR A 151 11.19 15.64 -8.46
N HIS A 152 11.19 15.42 -7.13
CA HIS A 152 10.36 16.13 -6.14
C HIS A 152 8.87 16.11 -6.52
N GLN A 153 8.41 14.99 -7.06
CA GLN A 153 7.02 14.77 -7.47
C GLN A 153 6.44 13.55 -6.75
N MET A 154 5.17 13.66 -6.36
CA MET A 154 4.37 12.54 -5.88
C MET A 154 3.38 12.15 -6.97
N THR A 155 3.49 10.92 -7.45
CA THR A 155 2.54 10.36 -8.43
C THR A 155 1.52 9.49 -7.72
N ILE A 156 0.25 9.77 -7.96
CA ILE A 156 -0.87 8.97 -7.43
C ILE A 156 -1.39 8.08 -8.54
N THR A 157 -1.42 6.78 -8.29
CA THR A 157 -2.07 5.81 -9.17
C THR A 157 -3.28 5.20 -8.48
N ARG A 158 -4.35 4.97 -9.26
CA ARG A 158 -5.52 4.20 -8.83
C ARG A 158 -5.70 3.04 -9.79
N ASN A 159 -5.64 1.82 -9.27
CA ASN A 159 -5.74 0.60 -10.07
C ASN A 159 -4.76 0.61 -11.26
N GLY A 160 -3.52 1.06 -11.03
CA GLY A 160 -2.45 1.12 -12.02
C GLY A 160 -2.49 2.32 -12.98
N VAL A 161 -3.50 3.18 -12.90
CA VAL A 161 -3.65 4.36 -13.77
C VAL A 161 -3.26 5.63 -13.01
N VAL A 162 -2.39 6.46 -13.59
CA VAL A 162 -2.00 7.75 -13.01
C VAL A 162 -3.21 8.67 -12.94
N GLN A 163 -3.53 9.12 -11.73
CA GLN A 163 -4.65 10.02 -11.43
C GLN A 163 -4.21 11.46 -11.21
N LYS A 164 -3.11 11.64 -10.49
CA LYS A 164 -2.57 12.93 -10.08
C LYS A 164 -1.04 12.87 -10.04
N THR A 165 -0.42 14.02 -10.23
CA THR A 165 0.99 14.23 -9.95
C THR A 165 1.10 15.55 -9.18
N PHE A 166 1.69 15.49 -7.98
CA PHE A 166 1.81 16.62 -7.08
C PHE A 166 3.27 17.06 -6.95
N PRO A 167 3.60 18.34 -7.10
CA PRO A 167 4.87 18.87 -6.59
C PRO A 167 4.93 18.67 -5.07
N MET A 168 6.07 18.25 -4.56
CA MET A 168 6.27 18.01 -3.13
C MET A 168 7.64 18.48 -2.66
N SER A 169 7.79 18.60 -1.34
CA SER A 169 9.06 18.79 -0.65
C SER A 169 9.14 17.78 0.48
N MET A 170 10.28 17.10 0.62
CA MET A 170 10.52 16.08 1.66
C MET A 170 11.66 16.48 2.57
N GLY A 171 12.16 15.51 3.34
CA GLY A 171 13.25 15.70 4.28
C GLY A 171 14.54 16.21 3.63
N MET A 172 15.09 17.28 4.19
CA MET A 172 16.31 17.93 3.67
C MET A 172 17.56 17.15 4.05
N VAL A 173 18.60 17.28 3.23
CA VAL A 173 19.92 16.69 3.46
C VAL A 173 20.60 17.31 4.68
N SER A 174 20.47 18.62 4.85
CA SER A 174 21.03 19.35 5.99
C SER A 174 20.46 18.80 7.30
N GLY A 175 21.35 18.44 8.22
CA GLY A 175 20.96 17.85 9.52
C GLY A 175 20.53 16.38 9.45
N GLY A 176 20.62 15.73 8.30
CA GLY A 176 20.27 14.30 8.17
C GLY A 176 18.78 14.01 8.26
N HIS A 177 17.93 14.91 7.82
CA HIS A 177 16.47 14.81 7.90
C HIS A 177 15.81 14.15 6.70
N GLN A 178 16.57 13.55 5.80
CA GLN A 178 16.06 12.91 4.60
C GLN A 178 15.03 11.82 4.94
N THR A 179 13.96 11.78 4.18
CA THR A 179 12.93 10.74 4.27
C THR A 179 13.47 9.44 3.67
N PRO A 180 13.63 8.34 4.42
CA PRO A 180 14.22 7.12 3.89
C PRO A 180 13.40 6.48 2.78
N ASN A 181 14.10 5.83 1.83
CA ASN A 181 13.46 4.97 0.83
C ASN A 181 12.69 3.82 1.48
N GLY A 182 11.58 3.47 0.90
CA GLY A 182 10.81 2.30 1.32
C GLY A 182 9.32 2.48 1.13
N THR A 183 8.59 1.47 1.55
CA THR A 183 7.14 1.45 1.51
C THR A 183 6.59 1.75 2.89
N TYR A 184 5.97 2.89 3.01
CA TYR A 184 5.14 3.30 4.14
C TYR A 184 3.67 3.03 3.80
N TYR A 185 2.80 3.11 4.78
CA TYR A 185 1.36 3.14 4.53
C TYR A 185 0.65 4.02 5.55
N VAL A 186 -0.51 4.51 5.16
CA VAL A 186 -1.30 5.39 6.02
C VAL A 186 -1.72 4.67 7.30
N LEU A 187 -1.38 5.25 8.44
CA LEU A 187 -1.78 4.76 9.76
C LEU A 187 -3.04 5.47 10.25
N GLU A 188 -3.06 6.79 10.18
CA GLU A 188 -4.11 7.62 10.76
C GLU A 188 -4.18 8.98 10.07
N LYS A 189 -5.34 9.62 10.13
CA LYS A 189 -5.56 10.96 9.57
C LYS A 189 -6.06 11.93 10.62
N PHE A 190 -5.59 13.18 10.52
CA PHE A 190 -6.00 14.28 11.39
C PHE A 190 -6.36 15.49 10.55
N ALA A 191 -7.52 16.09 10.79
CA ALA A 191 -7.88 17.37 10.16
C ALA A 191 -6.84 18.45 10.48
N THR A 192 -6.36 18.46 11.72
CA THR A 192 -5.25 19.29 12.21
C THR A 192 -4.41 18.49 13.20
N VAL A 193 -3.10 18.78 13.23
CA VAL A 193 -2.18 18.23 14.23
C VAL A 193 -1.12 19.27 14.59
N VAL A 194 -0.70 19.29 15.84
CA VAL A 194 0.43 20.11 16.29
C VAL A 194 1.72 19.32 16.07
N MET A 195 2.59 19.86 15.22
CA MET A 195 3.93 19.34 14.97
C MET A 195 4.90 20.05 15.91
N ASP A 196 5.54 19.30 16.78
CA ASP A 196 6.45 19.80 17.81
C ASP A 196 7.77 19.05 17.71
N SER A 197 8.85 19.75 17.33
CA SER A 197 10.17 19.18 17.14
C SER A 197 10.77 18.60 18.42
N SER A 198 10.31 19.03 19.60
CA SER A 198 10.78 18.50 20.88
C SER A 198 10.41 17.03 21.08
N THR A 199 9.36 16.54 20.42
CA THR A 199 8.91 15.14 20.52
C THR A 199 9.91 14.13 19.95
N TYR A 200 10.87 14.57 19.13
CA TYR A 200 11.97 13.77 18.61
C TYR A 200 13.36 14.38 18.89
N GLY A 201 13.46 15.15 19.98
CA GLY A 201 14.73 15.60 20.55
C GLY A 201 15.31 16.89 20.00
N VAL A 202 14.58 17.63 19.17
CA VAL A 202 15.00 18.96 18.69
C VAL A 202 14.26 20.04 19.48
N PRO A 203 14.94 20.79 20.36
CA PRO A 203 14.26 21.83 21.14
C PRO A 203 13.57 22.87 20.25
N VAL A 204 12.34 23.24 20.61
CA VAL A 204 11.50 24.17 19.82
C VAL A 204 12.18 25.51 19.56
N ASN A 205 12.95 25.99 20.53
CA ASN A 205 13.66 27.27 20.48
C ASN A 205 15.08 27.16 19.87
N SER A 206 15.49 25.99 19.37
CA SER A 206 16.74 25.83 18.63
C SER A 206 16.61 26.32 17.19
N ALA A 207 17.75 26.47 16.49
CA ALA A 207 17.77 26.92 15.10
C ALA A 207 17.00 25.98 14.13
N GLN A 208 16.83 24.72 14.49
CA GLN A 208 16.07 23.71 13.72
C GLN A 208 14.77 23.29 14.43
N GLY A 209 14.45 23.94 15.55
CA GLY A 209 13.23 23.68 16.30
C GLY A 209 12.01 24.34 15.68
N TYR A 210 10.86 23.71 15.88
CA TYR A 210 9.58 24.26 15.47
C TYR A 210 8.42 23.73 16.32
N LYS A 211 7.38 24.50 16.37
CA LYS A 211 6.08 24.08 16.87
C LYS A 211 5.02 24.79 16.03
N LEU A 212 4.27 24.03 15.27
CA LEU A 212 3.24 24.59 14.39
C LEU A 212 2.07 23.63 14.21
N THR A 213 0.89 24.19 13.94
CA THR A 213 -0.29 23.42 13.58
C THR A 213 -0.34 23.24 12.07
N VAL A 214 -0.50 22.00 11.62
CA VAL A 214 -0.67 21.66 10.21
C VAL A 214 -2.06 21.09 9.97
N SER A 215 -2.55 21.25 8.76
CA SER A 215 -3.87 20.74 8.33
C SER A 215 -3.72 19.57 7.37
N ASP A 216 -4.80 18.80 7.22
CA ASP A 216 -4.88 17.66 6.31
C ASP A 216 -3.70 16.71 6.49
N ALA A 217 -3.44 16.34 7.72
CA ALA A 217 -2.29 15.57 8.13
C ALA A 217 -2.58 14.06 8.06
N VAL A 218 -1.80 13.35 7.26
CA VAL A 218 -1.90 11.90 7.07
C VAL A 218 -0.63 11.26 7.59
N ARG A 219 -0.73 10.55 8.71
CA ARG A 219 0.40 9.87 9.35
C ARG A 219 0.82 8.65 8.57
N ILE A 220 2.12 8.53 8.28
CA ILE A 220 2.69 7.39 7.55
C ILE A 220 3.70 6.58 8.36
N ASP A 221 4.10 7.06 9.54
CA ASP A 221 4.83 6.32 10.56
C ASP A 221 4.58 6.93 11.95
N ASN A 222 5.02 6.27 13.01
CA ASN A 222 4.89 6.77 14.38
C ASN A 222 6.10 7.59 14.85
N SER A 223 7.10 7.77 14.00
CA SER A 223 8.27 8.64 14.28
C SER A 223 8.02 10.10 13.99
N GLY A 224 6.85 10.45 13.42
CA GLY A 224 6.43 11.81 13.19
C GLY A 224 6.39 12.23 11.73
N ASN A 225 6.45 11.30 10.78
CA ASN A 225 6.31 11.61 9.36
C ASN A 225 4.85 11.60 8.92
N PHE A 226 4.47 12.67 8.27
CA PHE A 226 3.13 12.93 7.73
C PHE A 226 3.23 13.39 6.28
N VAL A 227 2.18 13.13 5.52
CA VAL A 227 1.84 13.91 4.32
C VAL A 227 0.86 14.98 4.78
N HIS A 228 1.16 16.26 4.56
CA HIS A 228 0.32 17.33 5.10
C HIS A 228 0.35 18.61 4.26
N SER A 229 -0.59 19.49 4.51
CA SER A 229 -0.64 20.85 3.95
C SER A 229 0.52 21.69 4.47
N ALA A 230 1.26 22.31 3.54
CA ALA A 230 2.40 23.17 3.86
C ALA A 230 2.41 24.42 2.95
N PRO A 231 1.53 25.40 3.21
CA PRO A 231 1.44 26.60 2.38
C PRO A 231 2.73 27.43 2.38
N TRP A 232 3.54 27.34 3.45
CA TRP A 232 4.82 28.07 3.56
C TRP A 232 5.93 27.55 2.64
N SER A 233 5.82 26.34 2.11
CA SER A 233 6.84 25.71 1.26
C SER A 233 6.43 25.52 -0.20
N VAL A 234 5.31 26.10 -0.61
CA VAL A 234 4.81 25.94 -2.00
C VAL A 234 5.85 26.36 -3.04
N ALA A 235 6.66 27.38 -2.77
CA ALA A 235 7.73 27.82 -3.65
C ALA A 235 8.87 26.80 -3.79
N ASP A 236 9.04 25.92 -2.82
CA ASP A 236 10.06 24.87 -2.77
C ASP A 236 9.58 23.54 -3.37
N GLN A 237 8.27 23.28 -3.27
CA GLN A 237 7.66 22.04 -3.75
C GLN A 237 7.91 21.84 -5.24
N GLY A 238 8.34 20.64 -5.61
CA GLY A 238 8.75 20.30 -6.96
C GLY A 238 10.19 20.72 -7.32
N LYS A 239 10.93 21.33 -6.39
CA LYS A 239 12.26 21.90 -6.65
C LYS A 239 13.32 21.46 -5.66
N ARG A 240 13.01 21.42 -4.37
CA ARG A 240 13.98 21.08 -3.31
C ARG A 240 13.30 20.59 -2.04
N ASN A 241 14.07 19.91 -1.23
CA ASN A 241 13.65 19.38 0.07
C ASN A 241 13.96 20.38 1.19
N VAL A 242 12.96 20.73 1.99
CA VAL A 242 13.10 21.72 3.07
C VAL A 242 12.49 21.25 4.40
N THR A 243 12.11 19.95 4.51
CA THR A 243 11.42 19.44 5.71
C THR A 243 12.34 18.66 6.62
N HIS A 244 11.82 18.24 7.78
CA HIS A 244 12.50 17.34 8.71
C HIS A 244 12.11 15.86 8.52
N GLY A 245 11.49 15.51 7.37
CA GLY A 245 11.09 14.15 7.03
C GLY A 245 9.65 14.05 6.50
N CYS A 246 8.77 14.96 6.86
CA CYS A 246 7.41 15.03 6.33
C CYS A 246 7.40 15.29 4.81
N ILE A 247 6.31 14.87 4.18
CA ILE A 247 6.04 15.17 2.78
C ILE A 247 5.08 16.36 2.72
N ASN A 248 5.60 17.51 2.31
CA ASN A 248 4.86 18.75 2.18
C ASN A 248 4.16 18.83 0.83
N LEU A 249 2.87 19.10 0.85
CA LEU A 249 2.05 19.39 -0.33
C LEU A 249 1.43 20.78 -0.23
N SER A 250 0.98 21.33 -1.36
CA SER A 250 0.15 22.52 -1.37
C SER A 250 -1.17 22.26 -0.63
N PRO A 251 -1.85 23.30 -0.10
CA PRO A 251 -3.12 23.10 0.59
C PRO A 251 -4.16 22.31 -0.21
N ALA A 252 -4.33 22.64 -1.49
CA ALA A 252 -5.29 21.94 -2.34
C ALA A 252 -4.92 20.47 -2.57
N ASN A 253 -3.63 20.17 -2.80
CA ASN A 253 -3.16 18.81 -3.03
C ASN A 253 -3.18 17.97 -1.73
N ALA A 254 -2.85 18.58 -0.61
CA ALA A 254 -2.94 17.92 0.71
C ALA A 254 -4.38 17.58 1.07
N LYS A 255 -5.33 18.48 0.78
CA LYS A 255 -6.76 18.20 1.01
C LYS A 255 -7.24 17.04 0.13
N TRP A 256 -6.85 17.01 -1.13
CA TRP A 256 -7.19 15.90 -2.02
C TRP A 256 -6.61 14.58 -1.48
N PHE A 257 -5.34 14.59 -1.05
CA PHE A 257 -4.67 13.44 -0.46
C PHE A 257 -5.41 12.96 0.81
N TYR A 258 -5.69 13.87 1.71
CA TYR A 258 -6.44 13.59 2.95
C TYR A 258 -7.83 13.00 2.67
N ASP A 259 -8.56 13.54 1.70
CA ASP A 259 -9.92 13.09 1.37
C ASP A 259 -9.94 11.71 0.72
N ASN A 260 -8.88 11.32 -0.02
CA ASN A 260 -8.85 10.08 -0.81
C ASN A 260 -8.06 8.94 -0.16
N PHE A 261 -6.99 9.24 0.57
CA PHE A 261 -6.17 8.23 1.23
C PHE A 261 -6.73 7.86 2.60
N GLY A 262 -6.61 6.59 2.96
CA GLY A 262 -7.06 6.04 4.24
C GLY A 262 -6.15 4.94 4.75
N SER A 263 -6.47 4.42 5.93
CA SER A 263 -5.68 3.39 6.61
C SER A 263 -5.28 2.25 5.68
N GLY A 264 -3.98 2.02 5.55
CA GLY A 264 -3.41 0.95 4.74
C GLY A 264 -3.11 1.33 3.28
N ASP A 265 -3.44 2.53 2.81
CA ASP A 265 -3.02 2.96 1.47
C ASP A 265 -1.51 3.21 1.45
N PRO A 266 -0.77 2.64 0.48
CA PRO A 266 0.68 2.73 0.47
C PRO A 266 1.20 4.09 0.03
N VAL A 267 2.30 4.50 0.66
CA VAL A 267 3.14 5.64 0.28
C VAL A 267 4.56 5.14 0.07
N VAL A 268 5.00 5.10 -1.16
CA VAL A 268 6.32 4.59 -1.56
C VAL A 268 7.27 5.74 -1.77
N VAL A 269 8.37 5.78 -1.02
CA VAL A 269 9.46 6.75 -1.18
C VAL A 269 10.60 6.10 -1.95
N LYS A 270 11.05 6.73 -3.02
CA LYS A 270 12.16 6.25 -3.85
C LYS A 270 13.14 7.36 -4.21
N ASN A 271 14.34 6.94 -4.60
CA ASN A 271 15.45 7.84 -5.00
C ASN A 271 15.87 8.84 -3.92
N SER A 272 15.64 8.49 -2.66
CA SER A 272 16.08 9.22 -1.48
C SER A 272 17.30 8.53 -0.84
N VAL A 273 17.35 8.39 0.47
CA VAL A 273 18.46 7.85 1.23
C VAL A 273 18.07 6.58 1.97
N GLY A 274 19.02 5.65 2.12
CA GLY A 274 18.90 4.49 2.99
C GLY A 274 17.66 3.64 2.73
N THR A 275 17.18 2.99 3.79
CA THR A 275 15.97 2.16 3.79
C THR A 275 15.16 2.44 5.05
N TYR A 276 13.85 2.59 4.91
CA TYR A 276 12.92 2.68 6.01
C TYR A 276 12.82 1.33 6.74
N ASN A 277 13.45 1.24 7.90
CA ASN A 277 13.53 0.01 8.68
C ASN A 277 13.26 0.20 10.18
N LYS A 278 12.73 1.34 10.58
CA LYS A 278 12.37 1.61 11.97
C LYS A 278 11.12 0.82 12.37
N ASN A 279 11.13 0.28 13.57
CA ASN A 279 9.95 -0.35 14.16
C ASN A 279 9.01 0.73 14.73
N ASP A 280 8.32 1.42 13.84
CA ASP A 280 7.48 2.58 14.15
C ASP A 280 6.10 2.54 13.48
N GLY A 281 5.59 1.36 13.24
CA GLY A 281 4.19 1.12 12.91
C GLY A 281 3.87 0.81 11.47
N ALA A 282 4.70 1.19 10.51
CA ALA A 282 4.43 1.00 9.08
C ALA A 282 5.57 0.33 8.30
N GLN A 283 6.49 -0.33 9.02
CA GLN A 283 7.69 -0.91 8.42
C GLN A 283 7.51 -2.30 7.79
N ASP A 284 6.31 -2.84 7.80
CA ASP A 284 5.98 -4.22 7.40
C ASP A 284 6.55 -4.62 6.04
N TRP A 285 6.58 -3.71 5.08
CA TRP A 285 6.98 -3.98 3.71
C TRP A 285 8.50 -4.04 3.51
N GLN A 286 9.28 -3.79 4.54
CA GLN A 286 10.74 -3.93 4.59
C GLN A 286 11.18 -5.18 5.38
N ILE A 287 10.24 -5.97 5.88
CA ILE A 287 10.50 -7.19 6.67
C ILE A 287 10.41 -8.43 5.78
#